data_ebe94d407b9f233ae2169902900f167e
#
_entry.id   ebe94d407b9f233ae2169902900f167e
#
_cell.length_a   1.000
_cell.length_b   1.000
_cell.length_c   1.000
_cell.angle_alpha   90.00
_cell.angle_beta   90.00
_cell.angle_gamma   90.00
#
_symmetry.space_group_name_H-M   'P 1'
#
loop_
_entity.id
_entity.type
_entity.pdbx_description
1 polymer ?
#
loop_
_entity_poly.entity_id
_entity_poly.type
_entity_poly.pdbx_seq_one_letter_code
_entity_poly.pdbx_strand_id
1 'polypeptide(L)'
;MNSKLLYKTSFRAILISIIVLFSLLLGEWAGGSDVGQVSLPLAGISGNKINSDSGKAPLDTLTESKIEIPLEPPQIEIKMPPLKKEELKRVVTNQAFGVGERFEFSVGYGMIKAGTAVMEIPEIVKFAGQKCYHIISTAQSNKFFSVFFKVNDKVESLMDVHELYSLRFDKHLQEGKFKADIFMLFDQENHLAIYNNGQDTFSVPAYVQDVLSAFYLIRTRELKVGQSIFVDNHADKKNYPLEVKVLRKERIKVPAGTFDCVVVEPILRASGIFQQKGSLTVWLTDDQIKMPVLMKSKVVIGSISTELTKYKLGEVGKY
;
A
#
# COMPACT_ATOMS: atom_id res chain seq x y z
N MET A 1 22.82 31.40 11.40
CA MET A 1 22.08 30.12 11.34
C MET A 1 21.29 30.09 10.02
N ASN A 2 21.69 29.21 9.09
CA ASN A 2 21.44 29.33 7.65
C ASN A 2 19.96 29.05 7.31
N SER A 3 19.24 30.08 6.83
CA SER A 3 17.83 29.98 6.37
C SER A 3 17.61 28.93 5.26
N LYS A 4 18.62 28.63 4.44
CA LYS A 4 18.61 27.58 3.43
C LYS A 4 18.57 26.15 4.00
N LEU A 5 19.05 25.95 5.23
CA LEU A 5 19.03 24.62 5.88
C LEU A 5 17.65 24.34 6.49
N LEU A 6 17.00 25.35 7.07
CA LEU A 6 15.62 25.26 7.58
C LEU A 6 14.61 25.02 6.46
N TYR A 7 14.81 25.64 5.28
CA TYR A 7 13.94 25.44 4.13
C TYR A 7 14.06 24.02 3.55
N LYS A 8 15.27 23.46 3.49
CA LYS A 8 15.51 22.08 3.03
C LYS A 8 14.92 21.03 3.99
N THR A 9 14.97 21.23 5.30
CA THR A 9 14.38 20.33 6.30
C THR A 9 12.86 20.41 6.32
N SER A 10 12.27 21.61 6.19
CA SER A 10 10.82 21.80 6.07
C SER A 10 10.26 21.18 4.78
N PHE A 11 10.97 21.38 3.64
CA PHE A 11 10.55 20.81 2.36
C PHE A 11 10.64 19.28 2.32
N ARG A 12 11.66 18.68 2.98
CA ARG A 12 11.75 17.22 3.16
C ARG A 12 10.64 16.68 4.07
N ALA A 13 10.29 17.40 5.14
CA ALA A 13 9.17 17.02 6.02
C ALA A 13 7.81 17.11 5.29
N ILE A 14 7.61 18.11 4.45
CA ILE A 14 6.43 18.28 3.61
C ILE A 14 6.32 17.16 2.57
N LEU A 15 7.44 16.80 1.94
CA LEU A 15 7.51 15.75 0.94
C LEU A 15 7.29 14.35 1.52
N ILE A 16 7.87 14.05 2.69
CA ILE A 16 7.65 12.82 3.46
C ILE A 16 6.16 12.67 3.82
N SER A 17 5.44 13.77 3.95
CA SER A 17 4.03 13.80 4.32
C SER A 17 3.07 13.44 3.16
N ILE A 18 3.46 13.63 1.91
CA ILE A 18 2.71 13.14 0.73
C ILE A 18 2.73 11.61 0.68
N ILE A 19 3.86 11.04 1.05
CA ILE A 19 4.11 9.60 1.18
C ILE A 19 3.24 8.99 2.28
N VAL A 20 3.11 9.68 3.40
CA VAL A 20 2.40 9.22 4.59
C VAL A 20 0.90 8.99 4.32
N LEU A 21 0.25 9.70 3.40
CA LEU A 21 -1.16 9.45 3.09
C LEU A 21 -1.36 8.12 2.37
N PHE A 22 -0.48 7.79 1.42
CA PHE A 22 -0.55 6.53 0.68
C PHE A 22 0.08 5.38 1.47
N SER A 23 1.16 5.65 2.22
CA SER A 23 1.78 4.68 3.13
C SER A 23 0.98 4.48 4.42
N LEU A 24 0.16 5.45 4.87
CA LEU A 24 -0.78 5.25 6.00
C LEU A 24 -1.97 4.37 5.61
N LEU A 25 -2.43 4.42 4.36
CA LEU A 25 -3.32 3.39 3.82
C LEU A 25 -2.60 2.03 3.66
N LEU A 26 -1.27 2.03 3.57
CA LEU A 26 -0.43 0.89 3.21
C LEU A 26 0.55 0.46 4.31
N GLY A 27 0.56 1.15 5.46
CA GLY A 27 1.31 0.78 6.67
C GLY A 27 2.80 0.51 6.46
N GLU A 28 3.66 1.53 6.32
CA GLU A 28 5.05 1.46 6.76
C GLU A 28 5.79 2.80 6.66
N TRP A 29 6.52 3.11 7.68
CA TRP A 29 7.69 3.98 7.60
C TRP A 29 8.88 3.26 8.25
N ALA A 30 9.95 3.07 7.49
CA ALA A 30 11.19 2.47 7.98
C ALA A 30 11.79 3.39 9.06
N GLY A 31 11.57 3.05 10.32
CA GLY A 31 12.30 3.60 11.45
C GLY A 31 13.68 2.96 11.52
N GLY A 32 14.71 3.82 11.47
CA GLY A 32 16.05 3.65 12.01
C GLY A 32 16.71 2.28 11.94
N SER A 33 17.65 2.14 11.00
CA SER A 33 18.70 1.14 11.07
C SER A 33 19.58 1.42 12.30
N ASP A 34 19.41 0.65 13.36
CA ASP A 34 20.46 0.41 14.32
C ASP A 34 21.54 -0.41 13.60
N VAL A 35 22.60 0.27 13.19
CA VAL A 35 23.84 -0.36 12.77
C VAL A 35 24.51 -0.90 14.02
N GLY A 36 24.17 -2.13 14.39
CA GLY A 36 24.91 -2.89 15.37
C GLY A 36 26.34 -3.09 14.87
N GLN A 37 27.29 -2.45 15.56
CA GLN A 37 28.73 -2.74 15.38
C GLN A 37 28.98 -4.21 15.71
N VAL A 38 29.13 -5.01 14.65
CA VAL A 38 29.73 -6.35 14.79
C VAL A 38 31.22 -6.17 14.83
N SER A 39 31.78 -6.19 16.03
CA SER A 39 33.23 -6.34 16.26
C SER A 39 33.66 -7.78 15.92
N LEU A 40 34.34 -7.95 14.81
CA LEU A 40 35.02 -9.21 14.48
C LEU A 40 36.33 -9.29 15.27
N PRO A 41 36.69 -10.45 15.85
CA PRO A 41 37.97 -10.63 16.51
C PRO A 41 39.09 -10.78 15.47
N LEU A 42 40.16 -9.99 15.64
CA LEU A 42 41.41 -10.11 14.94
C LEU A 42 42.12 -11.41 15.33
N ALA A 43 42.19 -12.35 14.40
CA ALA A 43 43.15 -13.44 14.46
C ALA A 43 44.20 -13.20 13.37
N GLY A 44 45.45 -13.01 13.78
CA GLY A 44 46.58 -12.71 12.92
C GLY A 44 47.01 -13.88 12.05
N ILE A 45 47.44 -13.58 10.84
CA ILE A 45 48.41 -14.40 10.08
C ILE A 45 49.40 -13.47 9.37
N SER A 46 50.64 -13.85 9.59
CA SER A 46 51.94 -13.34 9.16
C SER A 46 52.12 -13.21 7.64
N GLY A 47 52.99 -12.30 7.27
CA GLY A 47 53.29 -11.84 5.93
C GLY A 47 53.85 -12.84 4.93
N ASN A 48 53.77 -12.44 3.67
CA ASN A 48 54.81 -12.69 2.69
C ASN A 48 54.78 -11.61 1.58
N LYS A 49 55.97 -11.03 1.35
CA LYS A 49 56.28 -10.16 0.21
C LYS A 49 56.39 -10.99 -1.05
N ILE A 50 55.86 -10.57 -2.18
CA ILE A 50 56.41 -10.87 -3.51
C ILE A 50 56.12 -9.71 -4.49
N ASN A 51 57.17 -9.24 -5.05
CA ASN A 51 57.56 -8.42 -6.18
C ASN A 51 56.54 -7.95 -7.24
N SER A 52 56.79 -6.68 -7.61
CA SER A 52 56.44 -6.02 -8.85
C SER A 52 56.92 -6.76 -10.10
N ASP A 53 56.06 -6.91 -11.11
CA ASP A 53 56.54 -6.86 -12.49
C ASP A 53 55.45 -6.26 -13.42
N SER A 54 55.93 -5.45 -14.36
CA SER A 54 55.25 -4.66 -15.31
C SER A 54 54.89 -5.48 -16.56
N GLY A 55 53.65 -5.52 -16.96
CA GLY A 55 53.21 -6.09 -18.23
C GLY A 55 51.99 -5.38 -18.82
N LYS A 56 52.26 -4.53 -19.80
CA LYS A 56 51.20 -3.98 -20.70
C LYS A 56 50.60 -5.10 -21.54
N ALA A 57 49.29 -5.20 -21.57
CA ALA A 57 48.55 -5.95 -22.57
C ALA A 57 47.30 -5.15 -23.04
N PRO A 58 46.81 -5.37 -24.27
CA PRO A 58 46.09 -4.35 -25.06
C PRO A 58 44.57 -4.27 -24.77
N LEU A 59 44.07 -3.10 -25.10
CA LEU A 59 42.64 -2.69 -25.05
C LEU A 59 41.80 -3.52 -26.04
N ASP A 60 41.17 -4.59 -25.58
CA ASP A 60 40.17 -5.31 -26.34
C ASP A 60 38.75 -4.77 -26.03
N THR A 61 38.08 -4.47 -27.11
CA THR A 61 36.72 -3.98 -27.31
C THR A 61 35.72 -4.76 -26.46
N LEU A 62 35.16 -4.15 -25.41
CA LEU A 62 34.02 -4.72 -24.69
C LEU A 62 32.77 -4.49 -25.52
N THR A 63 32.29 -5.53 -26.14
CA THR A 63 30.93 -5.65 -26.69
C THR A 63 29.94 -5.47 -25.58
N GLU A 64 29.09 -4.42 -25.68
CA GLU A 64 27.90 -4.27 -24.81
C GLU A 64 26.97 -5.47 -25.04
N SER A 65 26.98 -6.42 -24.11
CA SER A 65 25.93 -7.41 -24.02
C SER A 65 24.68 -6.73 -23.45
N LYS A 66 23.68 -6.53 -24.30
CA LYS A 66 22.33 -6.16 -23.94
C LYS A 66 21.81 -7.21 -22.95
N ILE A 67 21.76 -6.89 -21.67
CA ILE A 67 21.03 -7.68 -20.69
C ILE A 67 19.56 -7.41 -20.92
N GLU A 68 18.87 -8.29 -21.61
CA GLU A 68 17.42 -8.32 -21.65
C GLU A 68 16.91 -8.73 -20.26
N ILE A 69 16.37 -7.77 -19.53
CA ILE A 69 15.67 -8.02 -18.27
C ILE A 69 14.32 -8.65 -18.65
N PRO A 70 14.00 -9.87 -18.23
CA PRO A 70 12.70 -10.47 -18.48
C PRO A 70 11.58 -9.58 -17.91
N LEU A 71 10.62 -9.17 -18.73
CA LEU A 71 9.48 -8.32 -18.38
C LEU A 71 8.39 -9.02 -17.56
N GLU A 72 8.52 -10.32 -17.33
CA GLU A 72 7.59 -11.08 -16.50
C GLU A 72 8.28 -11.39 -15.16
N PRO A 73 7.61 -11.07 -14.02
CA PRO A 73 8.07 -11.54 -12.73
C PRO A 73 8.06 -13.08 -12.74
N PRO A 74 9.02 -13.75 -12.11
CA PRO A 74 9.08 -15.20 -12.08
C PRO A 74 7.74 -15.74 -11.59
N GLN A 75 7.09 -16.57 -12.39
CA GLN A 75 5.90 -17.31 -11.99
C GLN A 75 6.35 -18.36 -10.98
N ILE A 76 6.36 -17.97 -9.70
CA ILE A 76 6.62 -18.91 -8.61
C ILE A 76 5.32 -19.69 -8.45
N GLU A 77 5.31 -20.94 -8.92
CA GLU A 77 4.23 -21.89 -8.68
C GLU A 77 4.25 -22.28 -7.20
N ILE A 78 3.61 -21.44 -6.35
CA ILE A 78 3.43 -21.76 -4.93
C ILE A 78 2.32 -22.79 -4.88
N LYS A 79 2.65 -24.05 -4.67
CA LYS A 79 1.70 -25.11 -4.33
C LYS A 79 1.15 -24.85 -2.93
N MET A 80 0.13 -23.99 -2.86
CA MET A 80 -0.70 -23.97 -1.67
C MET A 80 -1.52 -25.27 -1.62
N PRO A 81 -1.65 -25.92 -0.46
CA PRO A 81 -2.57 -27.03 -0.32
C PRO A 81 -3.99 -26.56 -0.68
N PRO A 82 -4.83 -27.42 -1.31
CA PRO A 82 -6.19 -27.02 -1.65
C PRO A 82 -6.93 -26.67 -0.36
N LEU A 83 -7.58 -25.50 -0.34
CA LEU A 83 -8.43 -25.06 0.78
C LEU A 83 -9.51 -26.12 1.05
N LYS A 84 -9.61 -26.62 2.25
CA LYS A 84 -10.71 -27.46 2.70
C LYS A 84 -11.96 -26.60 2.82
N LYS A 85 -12.77 -26.64 1.80
CA LYS A 85 -13.93 -25.79 1.54
C LYS A 85 -15.00 -25.75 2.64
N GLU A 86 -14.86 -26.53 3.71
CA GLU A 86 -15.91 -26.74 4.71
C GLU A 86 -15.84 -25.80 5.93
N GLU A 87 -14.72 -25.14 6.19
CA GLU A 87 -14.54 -24.38 7.43
C GLU A 87 -14.75 -22.86 7.29
N LEU A 88 -14.56 -22.29 6.09
CA LEU A 88 -14.81 -20.87 5.83
C LEU A 88 -16.17 -20.71 5.12
N LYS A 89 -17.21 -20.31 5.86
CA LYS A 89 -18.59 -20.14 5.35
C LYS A 89 -19.13 -18.73 5.60
N ARG A 90 -18.31 -17.70 5.40
CA ARG A 90 -18.79 -16.33 5.49
C ARG A 90 -19.47 -15.93 4.19
N VAL A 91 -20.75 -15.51 4.25
CA VAL A 91 -21.43 -14.90 3.12
C VAL A 91 -21.43 -13.38 3.33
N VAL A 92 -20.86 -12.65 2.39
CA VAL A 92 -20.89 -11.19 2.38
C VAL A 92 -21.61 -10.71 1.12
N THR A 93 -22.74 -10.04 1.31
CA THR A 93 -23.43 -9.39 0.18
C THR A 93 -22.63 -8.17 -0.26
N ASN A 94 -22.10 -8.22 -1.47
CA ASN A 94 -21.40 -7.10 -2.07
C ASN A 94 -22.34 -6.37 -3.05
N GLN A 95 -22.70 -5.14 -2.72
CA GLN A 95 -23.44 -4.20 -3.57
C GLN A 95 -22.64 -2.92 -3.84
N ALA A 96 -21.38 -2.88 -3.42
CA ALA A 96 -20.55 -1.68 -3.39
C ALA A 96 -19.60 -1.54 -4.57
N PHE A 97 -19.06 -2.65 -5.07
CA PHE A 97 -18.01 -2.61 -6.09
C PHE A 97 -18.03 -3.85 -6.98
N GLY A 98 -17.31 -3.75 -8.13
CA GLY A 98 -17.17 -4.87 -9.06
C GLY A 98 -16.16 -4.57 -10.16
N VAL A 99 -16.01 -5.51 -11.09
CA VAL A 99 -15.09 -5.37 -12.22
C VAL A 99 -15.44 -4.16 -13.08
N GLY A 100 -14.42 -3.48 -13.56
CA GLY A 100 -14.51 -2.26 -14.34
C GLY A 100 -14.58 -0.98 -13.50
N GLU A 101 -14.61 -1.09 -12.14
CA GLU A 101 -14.50 0.07 -11.27
C GLU A 101 -13.13 0.75 -11.46
N ARG A 102 -13.17 2.09 -11.57
CA ARG A 102 -11.97 2.91 -11.66
C ARG A 102 -12.21 4.30 -11.11
N PHE A 103 -11.40 4.72 -10.15
CA PHE A 103 -11.40 6.03 -9.54
C PHE A 103 -10.07 6.72 -9.77
N GLU A 104 -10.11 7.94 -10.31
CA GLU A 104 -8.91 8.76 -10.52
C GLU A 104 -8.94 9.96 -9.57
N PHE A 105 -7.82 10.23 -8.93
CA PHE A 105 -7.68 11.27 -7.93
C PHE A 105 -6.55 12.24 -8.26
N SER A 106 -6.74 13.51 -7.90
CA SER A 106 -5.67 14.50 -7.77
C SER A 106 -5.14 14.49 -6.34
N VAL A 107 -3.85 14.32 -6.18
CA VAL A 107 -3.18 14.40 -4.87
C VAL A 107 -2.55 15.78 -4.71
N GLY A 108 -2.86 16.45 -3.60
CA GLY A 108 -2.42 17.81 -3.34
C GLY A 108 -1.90 18.03 -1.91
N TYR A 109 -1.06 19.04 -1.75
CA TYR A 109 -0.64 19.59 -0.47
C TYR A 109 -1.08 21.05 -0.40
N GLY A 110 -2.03 21.36 0.47
CA GLY A 110 -2.71 22.66 0.44
C GLY A 110 -3.35 22.90 -0.93
N MET A 111 -2.96 23.99 -1.60
CA MET A 111 -3.44 24.35 -2.96
C MET A 111 -2.56 23.79 -4.09
N ILE A 112 -1.46 23.12 -3.78
CA ILE A 112 -0.49 22.68 -4.78
C ILE A 112 -0.77 21.23 -5.17
N LYS A 113 -1.03 20.99 -6.47
CA LYS A 113 -1.18 19.62 -7.00
C LYS A 113 0.19 18.95 -7.09
N ALA A 114 0.34 17.85 -6.36
CA ALA A 114 1.60 17.10 -6.24
C ALA A 114 1.66 15.86 -7.15
N GLY A 115 0.51 15.25 -7.43
CA GLY A 115 0.47 14.00 -8.18
C GLY A 115 -0.95 13.53 -8.49
N THR A 116 -1.03 12.27 -8.85
CA THR A 116 -2.28 11.54 -9.13
C THR A 116 -2.28 10.19 -8.44
N ALA A 117 -3.46 9.68 -8.12
CA ALA A 117 -3.65 8.31 -7.66
C ALA A 117 -4.81 7.66 -8.43
N VAL A 118 -4.76 6.35 -8.57
CA VAL A 118 -5.83 5.56 -9.20
C VAL A 118 -6.12 4.36 -8.31
N MET A 119 -7.41 4.03 -8.16
CA MET A 119 -7.88 2.77 -7.57
C MET A 119 -8.78 2.10 -8.59
N GLU A 120 -8.56 0.81 -8.85
CA GLU A 120 -9.36 0.08 -9.85
C GLU A 120 -9.48 -1.41 -9.56
N ILE A 121 -10.52 -2.01 -10.15
CA ILE A 121 -10.72 -3.47 -10.25
C ILE A 121 -10.83 -3.80 -11.74
N PRO A 122 -9.73 -4.06 -12.44
CA PRO A 122 -9.77 -4.30 -13.88
C PRO A 122 -10.43 -5.64 -14.24
N GLU A 123 -10.25 -6.67 -13.41
CA GLU A 123 -10.65 -8.03 -13.73
C GLU A 123 -10.86 -8.93 -12.51
N ILE A 124 -11.41 -10.11 -12.76
CA ILE A 124 -11.36 -11.27 -11.85
C ILE A 124 -10.24 -12.19 -12.31
N VAL A 125 -9.36 -12.53 -11.38
CA VAL A 125 -8.32 -13.54 -11.61
C VAL A 125 -8.60 -14.82 -10.84
N LYS A 126 -8.02 -15.92 -11.26
CA LYS A 126 -8.05 -17.18 -10.50
C LYS A 126 -6.74 -17.34 -9.74
N PHE A 127 -6.82 -17.41 -8.41
CA PHE A 127 -5.68 -17.60 -7.53
C PHE A 127 -5.96 -18.72 -6.53
N ALA A 128 -5.04 -19.67 -6.34
CA ALA A 128 -5.21 -20.86 -5.47
C ALA A 128 -6.56 -21.60 -5.67
N GLY A 129 -7.05 -21.67 -6.93
CA GLY A 129 -8.33 -22.30 -7.25
C GLY A 129 -9.57 -21.43 -7.04
N GLN A 130 -9.45 -20.26 -6.43
CA GLN A 130 -10.54 -19.33 -6.11
C GLN A 130 -10.61 -18.16 -7.09
N LYS A 131 -11.81 -17.60 -7.29
CA LYS A 131 -12.00 -16.36 -8.03
C LYS A 131 -11.71 -15.17 -7.11
N CYS A 132 -10.90 -14.23 -7.57
CA CYS A 132 -10.50 -13.06 -6.80
C CYS A 132 -10.72 -11.78 -7.57
N TYR A 133 -11.24 -10.75 -6.93
CA TYR A 133 -11.09 -9.39 -7.41
C TYR A 133 -9.61 -9.03 -7.43
N HIS A 134 -9.10 -8.58 -8.58
CA HIS A 134 -7.78 -7.98 -8.67
C HIS A 134 -7.90 -6.48 -8.41
N ILE A 135 -7.59 -6.07 -7.21
CA ILE A 135 -7.69 -4.68 -6.79
C ILE A 135 -6.32 -4.03 -6.92
N ILE A 136 -6.25 -2.91 -7.63
CA ILE A 136 -4.99 -2.20 -7.88
C ILE A 136 -5.13 -0.76 -7.38
N SER A 137 -4.10 -0.29 -6.70
CA SER A 137 -3.94 1.12 -6.33
C SER A 137 -2.57 1.61 -6.75
N THR A 138 -2.53 2.77 -7.43
CA THR A 138 -1.28 3.40 -7.87
C THR A 138 -1.22 4.85 -7.43
N ALA A 139 -0.01 5.35 -7.15
CA ALA A 139 0.23 6.76 -6.89
C ALA A 139 1.50 7.24 -7.59
N GLN A 140 1.42 8.40 -8.23
CA GLN A 140 2.53 8.96 -8.97
C GLN A 140 2.65 10.47 -8.72
N SER A 141 3.88 10.94 -8.44
CA SER A 141 4.16 12.39 -8.42
C SER A 141 4.15 12.96 -9.83
N ASN A 142 3.67 14.21 -9.98
CA ASN A 142 3.74 14.92 -11.25
C ASN A 142 5.20 15.26 -11.62
N LYS A 143 5.44 15.72 -12.87
CA LYS A 143 6.78 16.02 -13.38
C LYS A 143 7.52 17.05 -12.52
N PHE A 144 6.83 18.08 -12.02
CA PHE A 144 7.44 19.11 -11.19
C PHE A 144 7.94 18.57 -9.86
N PHE A 145 7.09 17.82 -9.14
CA PHE A 145 7.46 17.22 -7.86
C PHE A 145 8.47 16.08 -8.01
N SER A 146 8.43 15.33 -9.12
CA SER A 146 9.36 14.23 -9.39
C SER A 146 10.83 14.68 -9.49
N VAL A 147 11.10 15.96 -9.79
CA VAL A 147 12.46 16.52 -9.77
C VAL A 147 13.03 16.54 -8.35
N PHE A 148 12.20 16.78 -7.35
CA PHE A 148 12.60 16.88 -5.95
C PHE A 148 12.39 15.55 -5.19
N PHE A 149 11.29 14.88 -5.49
CA PHE A 149 10.87 13.66 -4.85
C PHE A 149 9.94 12.85 -5.76
N LYS A 150 10.50 11.81 -6.37
CA LYS A 150 9.74 10.93 -7.25
C LYS A 150 8.94 9.94 -6.42
N VAL A 151 7.63 9.87 -6.67
CA VAL A 151 6.76 8.82 -6.18
C VAL A 151 6.27 8.01 -7.37
N ASN A 152 6.34 6.68 -7.27
CA ASN A 152 5.78 5.74 -8.23
C ASN A 152 5.47 4.43 -7.50
N ASP A 153 4.31 4.40 -6.85
CA ASP A 153 3.89 3.30 -6.00
C ASP A 153 2.78 2.51 -6.68
N LYS A 154 2.83 1.19 -6.51
CA LYS A 154 1.77 0.27 -6.92
C LYS A 154 1.51 -0.71 -5.79
N VAL A 155 0.23 -0.89 -5.48
CA VAL A 155 -0.24 -1.86 -4.50
C VAL A 155 -1.35 -2.68 -5.11
N GLU A 156 -1.30 -3.98 -4.89
CA GLU A 156 -2.25 -4.94 -5.44
C GLU A 156 -2.77 -5.85 -4.32
N SER A 157 -4.05 -6.17 -4.39
CA SER A 157 -4.69 -7.15 -3.51
C SER A 157 -5.51 -8.12 -4.34
N LEU A 158 -5.41 -9.41 -4.03
CA LEU A 158 -6.31 -10.43 -4.53
C LEU A 158 -7.29 -10.78 -3.41
N MET A 159 -8.54 -10.37 -3.59
CA MET A 159 -9.63 -10.53 -2.63
C MET A 159 -10.65 -11.54 -3.14
N ASP A 160 -10.97 -12.56 -2.35
CA ASP A 160 -12.00 -13.53 -2.72
C ASP A 160 -13.32 -12.85 -3.08
N VAL A 161 -14.01 -13.35 -4.13
CA VAL A 161 -15.24 -12.69 -4.63
C VAL A 161 -16.48 -12.99 -3.77
N HIS A 162 -16.49 -14.05 -2.99
CA HIS A 162 -17.66 -14.50 -2.22
C HIS A 162 -17.55 -14.12 -0.75
N GLU A 163 -16.41 -14.39 -0.15
CA GLU A 163 -16.21 -14.23 1.29
C GLU A 163 -15.45 -12.93 1.62
N LEU A 164 -14.93 -12.25 0.61
CA LEU A 164 -14.26 -10.95 0.70
C LEU A 164 -13.13 -10.91 1.74
N TYR A 165 -12.23 -11.88 1.71
CA TYR A 165 -10.98 -11.88 2.47
C TYR A 165 -9.77 -11.77 1.55
N SER A 166 -8.64 -11.34 2.08
CA SER A 166 -7.39 -11.25 1.32
C SER A 166 -6.75 -12.62 1.12
N LEU A 167 -6.23 -12.87 -0.09
CA LEU A 167 -5.41 -14.05 -0.41
C LEU A 167 -3.98 -13.67 -0.74
N ARG A 168 -3.78 -12.51 -1.33
CA ARG A 168 -2.45 -12.01 -1.71
C ARG A 168 -2.43 -10.49 -1.67
N PHE A 169 -1.30 -9.96 -1.22
CA PHE A 169 -1.04 -8.53 -1.20
C PHE A 169 0.39 -8.26 -1.65
N ASP A 170 0.52 -7.41 -2.67
CA ASP A 170 1.79 -6.98 -3.22
C ASP A 170 1.94 -5.47 -3.08
N LYS A 171 3.13 -5.02 -2.73
CA LYS A 171 3.42 -3.61 -2.52
C LYS A 171 4.78 -3.27 -3.12
N HIS A 172 4.77 -2.43 -4.14
CA HIS A 172 5.94 -1.91 -4.82
C HIS A 172 6.02 -0.40 -4.59
N LEU A 173 6.99 0.03 -3.81
CA LEU A 173 7.18 1.43 -3.47
C LEU A 173 8.43 2.00 -4.12
N GLN A 174 8.29 3.19 -4.67
CA GLN A 174 9.39 4.03 -5.10
C GLN A 174 9.17 5.47 -4.63
N GLU A 175 9.79 5.85 -3.52
CA GLU A 175 9.60 7.11 -2.84
C GLU A 175 10.94 7.84 -2.67
N GLY A 176 11.25 8.73 -3.59
CA GLY A 176 12.55 9.36 -3.67
C GLY A 176 13.67 8.33 -3.89
N LYS A 177 14.50 8.12 -2.86
CA LYS A 177 15.56 7.09 -2.85
C LYS A 177 15.11 5.77 -2.22
N PHE A 178 14.00 5.77 -1.49
CA PHE A 178 13.47 4.58 -0.86
C PHE A 178 12.78 3.70 -1.91
N LYS A 179 13.06 2.40 -1.85
CA LYS A 179 12.38 1.37 -2.63
C LYS A 179 12.10 0.19 -1.73
N ALA A 180 10.92 -0.37 -1.86
CA ALA A 180 10.54 -1.59 -1.16
C ALA A 180 9.62 -2.43 -2.02
N ASP A 181 9.88 -3.73 -2.04
CA ASP A 181 9.01 -4.73 -2.64
C ASP A 181 8.60 -5.70 -1.53
N ILE A 182 7.31 -5.74 -1.22
CA ILE A 182 6.73 -6.60 -0.20
C ILE A 182 5.71 -7.50 -0.88
N PHE A 183 5.87 -8.78 -0.66
CA PHE A 183 4.96 -9.81 -1.12
C PHE A 183 4.42 -10.56 0.07
N MET A 184 3.11 -10.69 0.16
CA MET A 184 2.44 -11.37 1.26
C MET A 184 1.31 -12.27 0.74
N LEU A 185 1.31 -13.53 1.19
CA LEU A 185 0.23 -14.48 0.99
C LEU A 185 -0.55 -14.66 2.28
N PHE A 186 -1.86 -14.83 2.16
CA PHE A 186 -2.73 -15.21 3.25
C PHE A 186 -3.24 -16.63 3.05
N ASP A 187 -2.75 -17.55 3.84
CA ASP A 187 -3.32 -18.89 3.99
C ASP A 187 -4.44 -18.79 5.02
N GLN A 188 -5.64 -18.54 4.52
CA GLN A 188 -6.82 -18.33 5.36
C GLN A 188 -7.23 -19.62 6.11
N GLU A 189 -6.90 -20.79 5.55
CA GLU A 189 -7.23 -22.09 6.13
C GLU A 189 -6.37 -22.42 7.34
N ASN A 190 -5.06 -22.17 7.21
CA ASN A 190 -4.10 -22.40 8.29
C ASN A 190 -3.89 -21.15 9.17
N HIS A 191 -4.63 -20.05 8.90
CA HIS A 191 -4.52 -18.80 9.63
C HIS A 191 -3.11 -18.22 9.64
N LEU A 192 -2.48 -18.13 8.46
CA LEU A 192 -1.10 -17.66 8.32
C LEU A 192 -1.01 -16.50 7.33
N ALA A 193 -0.19 -15.51 7.67
CA ALA A 193 0.37 -14.53 6.72
C ALA A 193 1.83 -14.88 6.45
N ILE A 194 2.17 -15.08 5.18
CA ILE A 194 3.46 -15.57 4.71
C ILE A 194 4.12 -14.48 3.87
N TYR A 195 5.24 -13.96 4.34
CA TYR A 195 5.99 -12.88 3.70
C TYR A 195 7.15 -13.42 2.86
N ASN A 196 7.40 -12.75 1.75
CA ASN A 196 8.62 -12.91 0.94
C ASN A 196 9.00 -14.37 0.69
N ASN A 197 8.04 -15.16 0.19
CA ASN A 197 8.22 -16.58 -0.14
C ASN A 197 8.59 -17.48 1.07
N GLY A 198 8.01 -17.21 2.22
CA GLY A 198 8.17 -18.03 3.42
C GLY A 198 9.33 -17.63 4.34
N GLN A 199 9.97 -16.48 4.09
CA GLN A 199 11.01 -15.98 5.00
C GLN A 199 10.47 -15.67 6.40
N ASP A 200 9.26 -15.09 6.46
CA ASP A 200 8.57 -14.80 7.72
C ASP A 200 7.12 -15.28 7.64
N THR A 201 6.65 -15.91 8.71
CA THR A 201 5.27 -16.40 8.82
C THR A 201 4.67 -15.97 10.15
N PHE A 202 3.42 -15.48 10.09
CA PHE A 202 2.71 -14.96 11.25
C PHE A 202 1.32 -15.59 11.34
N SER A 203 0.87 -15.95 12.54
CA SER A 203 -0.50 -16.36 12.77
C SER A 203 -1.46 -15.19 12.63
N VAL A 204 -2.59 -15.37 11.94
CA VAL A 204 -3.59 -14.35 11.68
C VAL A 204 -5.01 -14.82 12.02
N PRO A 205 -5.96 -13.91 12.30
CA PRO A 205 -7.37 -14.28 12.47
C PRO A 205 -7.98 -14.82 11.18
N ALA A 206 -9.08 -15.55 11.29
CA ALA A 206 -9.88 -15.95 10.14
C ALA A 206 -10.43 -14.72 9.37
N TYR A 207 -10.52 -14.83 8.06
CA TYR A 207 -11.00 -13.76 7.17
C TYR A 207 -10.20 -12.45 7.25
N VAL A 208 -8.95 -12.54 7.64
CA VAL A 208 -8.07 -11.38 7.77
C VAL A 208 -7.93 -10.62 6.45
N GLN A 209 -7.81 -9.31 6.56
CA GLN A 209 -7.64 -8.40 5.44
C GLN A 209 -6.21 -7.87 5.38
N ASP A 210 -5.73 -7.60 4.16
CA ASP A 210 -4.73 -6.56 3.95
C ASP A 210 -5.39 -5.17 3.99
N VAL A 211 -4.60 -4.11 3.92
CA VAL A 211 -5.13 -2.74 4.04
C VAL A 211 -6.02 -2.33 2.87
N LEU A 212 -5.77 -2.86 1.66
CA LEU A 212 -6.55 -2.52 0.47
C LEU A 212 -7.86 -3.29 0.45
N SER A 213 -7.84 -4.59 0.72
CA SER A 213 -9.05 -5.42 0.86
C SER A 213 -9.91 -4.97 2.05
N ALA A 214 -9.31 -4.53 3.17
CA ALA A 214 -10.04 -3.96 4.29
C ALA A 214 -10.86 -2.71 3.88
N PHE A 215 -10.27 -1.83 3.08
CA PHE A 215 -10.97 -0.67 2.56
C PHE A 215 -12.19 -1.07 1.71
N TYR A 216 -12.04 -2.05 0.83
CA TYR A 216 -13.16 -2.56 0.02
C TYR A 216 -14.22 -3.28 0.86
N LEU A 217 -13.81 -4.07 1.85
CA LEU A 217 -14.76 -4.72 2.76
C LEU A 217 -15.60 -3.72 3.56
N ILE A 218 -15.02 -2.61 4.02
CA ILE A 218 -15.72 -1.54 4.75
C ILE A 218 -16.84 -0.94 3.87
N ARG A 219 -16.65 -0.81 2.56
CA ARG A 219 -17.66 -0.30 1.63
C ARG A 219 -18.90 -1.20 1.55
N THR A 220 -18.81 -2.48 1.92
CA THR A 220 -19.98 -3.38 1.99
C THR A 220 -20.75 -3.27 3.31
N ARG A 221 -20.22 -2.55 4.30
CA ARG A 221 -20.84 -2.44 5.63
C ARG A 221 -21.81 -1.26 5.72
N GLU A 222 -22.80 -1.38 6.61
CA GLU A 222 -23.64 -0.24 6.97
C GLU A 222 -22.82 0.75 7.81
N LEU A 223 -22.81 2.04 7.40
CA LEU A 223 -22.07 3.11 8.06
C LEU A 223 -23.03 4.00 8.85
N LYS A 224 -23.23 3.73 10.14
CA LYS A 224 -24.08 4.51 11.04
C LYS A 224 -23.27 5.54 11.81
N VAL A 225 -23.66 6.82 11.71
CA VAL A 225 -23.01 7.91 12.43
C VAL A 225 -22.98 7.63 13.94
N GLY A 226 -21.83 7.84 14.56
CA GLY A 226 -21.58 7.59 15.98
C GLY A 226 -21.20 6.16 16.32
N GLN A 227 -21.13 5.25 15.34
CA GLN A 227 -20.69 3.87 15.53
C GLN A 227 -19.31 3.64 14.94
N SER A 228 -18.63 2.59 15.44
CA SER A 228 -17.38 2.08 14.88
C SER A 228 -17.59 0.73 14.21
N ILE A 229 -16.84 0.48 13.14
CA ILE A 229 -16.73 -0.81 12.47
C ILE A 229 -15.34 -1.35 12.75
N PHE A 230 -15.24 -2.65 13.01
CA PHE A 230 -13.97 -3.33 13.23
C PHE A 230 -13.75 -4.36 12.12
N VAL A 231 -12.52 -4.39 11.60
CA VAL A 231 -12.09 -5.33 10.58
C VAL A 231 -10.73 -5.90 10.99
N ASP A 232 -10.63 -7.23 11.06
CA ASP A 232 -9.36 -7.88 11.33
C ASP A 232 -8.40 -7.63 10.17
N ASN A 233 -7.26 -7.03 10.48
CA ASN A 233 -6.27 -6.60 9.51
C ASN A 233 -4.88 -7.07 9.92
N HIS A 234 -4.09 -7.46 8.91
CA HIS A 234 -2.68 -7.78 9.08
C HIS A 234 -1.86 -6.91 8.14
N ALA A 235 -0.96 -6.15 8.71
CA ALA A 235 0.03 -5.35 7.99
C ALA A 235 1.28 -5.19 8.84
N ASP A 236 2.43 -4.95 8.19
CA ASP A 236 3.72 -4.71 8.86
C ASP A 236 4.06 -5.81 9.91
N LYS A 237 3.81 -7.08 9.52
CA LYS A 237 4.07 -8.26 10.36
C LYS A 237 3.29 -8.27 11.68
N LYS A 238 2.14 -7.58 11.75
CA LYS A 238 1.31 -7.46 12.96
C LYS A 238 -0.17 -7.58 12.65
N ASN A 239 -0.89 -8.22 13.57
CA ASN A 239 -2.35 -8.23 13.57
C ASN A 239 -2.85 -7.06 14.42
N TYR A 240 -3.84 -6.35 13.91
CA TYR A 240 -4.59 -5.38 14.69
C TYR A 240 -6.00 -5.19 14.12
N PRO A 241 -7.00 -5.09 14.96
CA PRO A 241 -8.33 -4.73 14.49
C PRO A 241 -8.28 -3.27 13.99
N LEU A 242 -8.57 -3.11 12.69
CA LEU A 242 -8.78 -1.77 12.13
C LEU A 242 -10.14 -1.26 12.61
N GLU A 243 -10.13 -0.27 13.48
CA GLU A 243 -11.32 0.46 13.88
C GLU A 243 -11.60 1.59 12.89
N VAL A 244 -12.82 1.66 12.36
CA VAL A 244 -13.28 2.76 11.49
C VAL A 244 -14.45 3.46 12.17
N LYS A 245 -14.23 4.69 12.63
CA LYS A 245 -15.28 5.53 13.23
C LYS A 245 -16.09 6.21 12.17
N VAL A 246 -17.41 6.13 12.28
CA VAL A 246 -18.34 6.88 11.44
C VAL A 246 -18.69 8.19 12.11
N LEU A 247 -18.19 9.31 11.58
CA LEU A 247 -18.21 10.59 12.30
C LEU A 247 -19.48 11.39 12.06
N ARG A 248 -19.85 11.62 10.78
CA ARG A 248 -20.94 12.50 10.35
C ARG A 248 -21.29 12.29 8.89
N LYS A 249 -22.36 12.95 8.44
CA LYS A 249 -22.67 13.11 7.02
C LYS A 249 -22.45 14.56 6.62
N GLU A 250 -21.95 14.80 5.41
CA GLU A 250 -21.81 16.15 4.86
C GLU A 250 -21.78 16.12 3.33
N ARG A 251 -22.22 17.21 2.73
CA ARG A 251 -22.14 17.41 1.28
C ARG A 251 -20.82 18.11 0.94
N ILE A 252 -20.06 17.53 0.01
CA ILE A 252 -18.78 18.07 -0.42
C ILE A 252 -18.74 18.25 -1.94
N LYS A 253 -17.89 19.19 -2.37
CA LYS A 253 -17.60 19.44 -3.78
C LYS A 253 -16.14 19.11 -4.06
N VAL A 254 -15.90 18.29 -5.08
CA VAL A 254 -14.58 17.92 -5.62
C VAL A 254 -14.59 18.10 -7.15
N PRO A 255 -13.47 17.98 -7.85
CA PRO A 255 -13.44 18.12 -9.31
C PRO A 255 -14.40 17.21 -10.08
N ALA A 256 -14.68 15.99 -9.57
CA ALA A 256 -15.61 15.04 -10.17
C ALA A 256 -17.09 15.41 -9.99
N GLY A 257 -17.43 16.35 -9.10
CA GLY A 257 -18.81 16.76 -8.83
C GLY A 257 -19.09 17.10 -7.37
N THR A 258 -20.37 17.13 -7.04
CA THR A 258 -20.86 17.37 -5.66
C THR A 258 -21.56 16.10 -5.17
N PHE A 259 -21.22 15.64 -3.97
CA PHE A 259 -21.66 14.37 -3.43
C PHE A 259 -22.14 14.53 -1.98
N ASP A 260 -23.22 13.83 -1.63
CA ASP A 260 -23.58 13.58 -0.23
C ASP A 260 -22.73 12.43 0.28
N CYS A 261 -22.03 12.64 1.37
CA CYS A 261 -21.02 11.72 1.87
C CYS A 261 -21.23 11.36 3.34
N VAL A 262 -20.88 10.13 3.69
CA VAL A 262 -20.58 9.71 5.05
C VAL A 262 -19.08 9.84 5.29
N VAL A 263 -18.72 10.44 6.42
CA VAL A 263 -17.33 10.74 6.81
C VAL A 263 -16.87 9.71 7.80
N VAL A 264 -15.76 9.03 7.48
CA VAL A 264 -15.20 7.98 8.34
C VAL A 264 -13.74 8.29 8.68
N GLU A 265 -13.29 7.81 9.83
CA GLU A 265 -11.91 7.93 10.31
C GLU A 265 -11.39 6.54 10.69
N PRO A 266 -10.53 5.93 9.87
CA PRO A 266 -9.82 4.72 10.27
C PRO A 266 -8.80 5.06 11.35
N ILE A 267 -8.85 4.34 12.47
CA ILE A 267 -7.93 4.49 13.59
C ILE A 267 -6.71 3.61 13.33
N LEU A 268 -5.65 4.22 12.88
CA LEU A 268 -4.39 3.55 12.59
C LEU A 268 -3.62 3.32 13.88
N ARG A 269 -3.68 2.11 14.42
CA ARG A 269 -2.94 1.71 15.62
C ARG A 269 -1.55 1.22 15.21
N ALA A 270 -0.69 2.11 14.73
CA ALA A 270 0.72 1.78 14.52
C ALA A 270 1.44 1.66 15.86
N SER A 271 2.21 0.59 16.03
CA SER A 271 3.15 0.49 17.15
C SER A 271 4.34 1.42 16.86
N GLY A 272 4.56 2.45 17.69
CA GLY A 272 5.70 3.36 17.59
C GLY A 272 5.30 4.83 17.56
N ILE A 273 6.19 5.65 17.02
CA ILE A 273 6.20 7.12 17.05
C ILE A 273 4.94 7.77 16.42
N PHE A 274 4.10 7.01 15.73
CA PHE A 274 2.95 7.48 14.94
C PHE A 274 1.62 7.62 15.71
N GLN A 275 1.53 7.19 16.97
CA GLN A 275 0.29 7.33 17.75
C GLN A 275 -0.21 8.78 17.90
N GLN A 276 0.56 9.79 17.51
CA GLN A 276 0.24 11.20 17.72
C GLN A 276 0.33 12.13 16.50
N LYS A 277 0.71 11.66 15.30
CA LYS A 277 1.12 12.61 14.25
C LYS A 277 0.26 12.68 12.99
N GLY A 278 -0.77 11.87 12.83
CA GLY A 278 -1.64 11.96 11.64
C GLY A 278 -3.02 11.36 11.88
N SER A 279 -4.05 11.98 11.33
CA SER A 279 -5.37 11.40 11.22
C SER A 279 -5.75 11.33 9.75
N LEU A 280 -6.28 10.20 9.31
CA LEU A 280 -6.86 10.03 7.99
C LEU A 280 -8.37 10.17 8.09
N THR A 281 -8.95 11.07 7.33
CA THR A 281 -10.41 11.19 7.19
C THR A 281 -10.79 10.86 5.76
N VAL A 282 -11.80 10.02 5.58
CA VAL A 282 -12.28 9.57 4.27
C VAL A 282 -13.75 9.94 4.12
N TRP A 283 -14.11 10.51 2.99
CA TRP A 283 -15.48 10.80 2.56
C TRP A 283 -15.90 9.75 1.54
N LEU A 284 -16.89 8.96 1.89
CA LEU A 284 -17.49 7.95 1.03
C LEU A 284 -18.90 8.44 0.65
N THR A 285 -19.38 8.19 -0.59
CA THR A 285 -20.76 8.52 -0.95
C THR A 285 -21.73 7.84 0.02
N ASP A 286 -22.80 8.58 0.40
CA ASP A 286 -23.83 8.09 1.34
C ASP A 286 -24.88 7.27 0.58
N ASP A 287 -24.43 6.21 -0.08
CA ASP A 287 -25.22 5.26 -0.86
C ASP A 287 -24.69 3.83 -0.68
N GLN A 288 -25.16 2.89 -1.47
CA GLN A 288 -24.70 1.49 -1.42
C GLN A 288 -23.28 1.31 -1.97
N ILE A 289 -22.84 2.18 -2.88
CA ILE A 289 -21.53 2.10 -3.55
C ILE A 289 -20.41 2.52 -2.60
N LYS A 290 -20.66 3.52 -1.75
CA LYS A 290 -19.66 4.11 -0.85
C LYS A 290 -18.37 4.42 -1.56
N MET A 291 -18.50 5.11 -2.71
CA MET A 291 -17.38 5.53 -3.53
C MET A 291 -16.49 6.52 -2.77
N PRO A 292 -15.15 6.35 -2.75
CA PRO A 292 -14.25 7.32 -2.15
C PRO A 292 -14.23 8.62 -2.96
N VAL A 293 -14.60 9.73 -2.32
CA VAL A 293 -14.71 11.04 -2.95
C VAL A 293 -13.57 11.96 -2.56
N LEU A 294 -13.21 11.91 -1.28
CA LEU A 294 -12.14 12.73 -0.72
C LEU A 294 -11.44 11.96 0.40
N MET A 295 -10.13 12.05 0.44
CA MET A 295 -9.32 11.59 1.57
C MET A 295 -8.44 12.74 2.03
N LYS A 296 -8.40 13.01 3.35
CA LYS A 296 -7.52 14.02 3.94
C LYS A 296 -6.69 13.41 5.05
N SER A 297 -5.39 13.62 4.99
CA SER A 297 -4.47 13.28 6.06
C SER A 297 -3.90 14.54 6.67
N LYS A 298 -4.01 14.65 8.00
CA LYS A 298 -3.26 15.65 8.74
C LYS A 298 -1.83 15.16 8.89
N VAL A 299 -0.89 16.02 8.62
CA VAL A 299 0.53 15.78 8.76
C VAL A 299 1.12 16.81 9.70
N VAL A 300 2.39 16.64 10.12
CA VAL A 300 3.05 17.53 11.09
C VAL A 300 2.93 19.01 10.70
N ILE A 301 2.96 19.31 9.41
CA ILE A 301 2.75 20.66 8.88
C ILE A 301 1.75 20.56 7.73
N GLY A 302 0.53 21.05 7.91
CA GLY A 302 -0.51 21.10 6.89
C GLY A 302 -1.34 19.83 6.73
N SER A 303 -1.86 19.63 5.53
CA SER A 303 -2.65 18.45 5.17
C SER A 303 -2.44 18.05 3.72
N ILE A 304 -2.59 16.76 3.46
CA ILE A 304 -2.64 16.20 2.11
C ILE A 304 -4.09 15.89 1.80
N SER A 305 -4.53 16.28 0.61
CA SER A 305 -5.84 15.92 0.08
C SER A 305 -5.70 15.04 -1.17
N THR A 306 -6.58 14.05 -1.26
CA THR A 306 -6.73 13.19 -2.43
C THR A 306 -8.18 13.31 -2.88
N GLU A 307 -8.40 14.08 -3.96
CA GLU A 307 -9.73 14.52 -4.42
C GLU A 307 -10.12 13.76 -5.70
N LEU A 308 -11.31 13.17 -5.73
CA LEU A 308 -11.83 12.48 -6.90
C LEU A 308 -11.95 13.44 -8.09
N THR A 309 -11.35 13.06 -9.23
CA THR A 309 -11.39 13.81 -10.49
C THR A 309 -12.23 13.16 -11.55
N LYS A 310 -12.22 11.81 -11.59
CA LYS A 310 -13.02 10.99 -12.49
C LYS A 310 -13.38 9.68 -11.83
N TYR A 311 -14.51 9.09 -12.24
CA TYR A 311 -14.89 7.77 -11.78
C TYR A 311 -15.66 6.99 -12.84
N LYS A 312 -15.53 5.67 -12.75
CA LYS A 312 -16.34 4.68 -13.42
C LYS A 312 -16.74 3.64 -12.38
N LEU A 313 -18.02 3.37 -12.28
CA LEU A 313 -18.53 2.32 -11.39
C LEU A 313 -18.32 0.94 -12.02
N GLY A 314 -18.09 -0.06 -11.18
CA GLY A 314 -17.94 -1.43 -11.60
C GLY A 314 -19.28 -2.16 -11.74
N GLU A 315 -19.24 -3.35 -12.35
CA GLU A 315 -20.38 -4.24 -12.45
C GLU A 315 -20.51 -5.08 -11.18
N VAL A 316 -21.53 -4.76 -10.37
CA VAL A 316 -21.78 -5.41 -9.08
C VAL A 316 -22.53 -6.74 -9.29
N GLY A 317 -22.17 -7.79 -8.52
CA GLY A 317 -23.00 -8.99 -8.33
C GLY A 317 -23.03 -10.00 -9.47
N LYS A 318 -22.11 -9.97 -10.41
CA LYS A 318 -22.07 -10.91 -11.55
C LYS A 318 -21.15 -12.13 -11.37
N TYR A 319 -20.51 -12.36 -10.20
CA TYR A 319 -19.42 -13.31 -10.07
C TYR A 319 -19.65 -14.44 -9.10
#